data_afed2535612e3ded4be2f7a591dac96c
#
_entry.id   afed2535612e3ded4be2f7a591dac96c
#
_cell.length_a   1.000
_cell.length_b   1.000
_cell.length_c   1.000
_cell.angle_alpha   90.00
_cell.angle_beta   90.00
_cell.angle_gamma   90.00
#
_symmetry.space_group_name_H-M   'P 1'
#
loop_
_entity.id
_entity.type
_entity.pdbx_description
1 polymer ?
#
loop_
_entity_poly.entity_id
_entity_poly.type
_entity_poly.pdbx_seq_one_letter_code
_entity_poly.pdbx_strand_id
1 'polypeptide(L)'
;MKSTLERASLLSLSLMMVSTFAVSPALPQMIAHFKEQGYTAAQMERLIPISSFAIIAILLLTPLMNRWLKERAIIVTGLLLLSIGGSLPLLLQSYPLILASRLLLGAGIGMLNARAINVISQRFTGADRTRMLGLRGSVEVLGSALLTFLAGQLIGISWSAAFAIYGVGLVILVMYLTFVPGITADAEYSEYITSSQHLSASQLLYLLGIALYAGFIILVNSSVTIRLPQVVEQLGLGTASQSSVLLSVMMVMGILAGMVYAPLKTWLGNVFQVGISLIFGLGCLLLWLANGWWLLALGALSTGFFYSLALTYSFHTIAERMPSHLIPTATTVVLLGCNLGGGLTALALQLLTALAPGPTAVFGLYSLLTLGMAAILFLALLYRKKKRFDPSDLI
;
A
#
# COMPACT_ATOMS: atom_id res chain seq x y z
N MET A 1 -22.86 -22.72 -11.95
CA MET A 1 -21.99 -21.61 -12.39
C MET A 1 -22.31 -20.39 -11.56
N LYS A 2 -21.30 -19.81 -10.90
CA LYS A 2 -21.50 -18.54 -10.15
C LYS A 2 -21.69 -17.42 -11.16
N SER A 3 -22.63 -16.51 -10.88
CA SER A 3 -22.96 -15.44 -11.82
C SER A 3 -21.74 -14.49 -12.03
N THR A 4 -21.62 -13.91 -13.22
CA THR A 4 -20.59 -12.90 -13.52
C THR A 4 -20.71 -11.72 -12.56
N LEU A 5 -21.92 -11.37 -12.15
CA LEU A 5 -22.20 -10.31 -11.19
C LEU A 5 -21.67 -10.62 -9.76
N GLU A 6 -21.75 -11.88 -9.32
CA GLU A 6 -21.15 -12.30 -8.05
C GLU A 6 -19.61 -12.16 -8.09
N ARG A 7 -18.97 -12.61 -9.19
CA ARG A 7 -17.52 -12.46 -9.40
C ARG A 7 -17.10 -10.99 -9.41
N ALA A 8 -17.80 -10.15 -10.16
CA ALA A 8 -17.54 -8.72 -10.21
C ALA A 8 -17.71 -8.05 -8.86
N SER A 9 -18.74 -8.39 -8.10
CA SER A 9 -19.01 -7.85 -6.76
C SER A 9 -17.93 -8.24 -5.76
N LEU A 10 -17.42 -9.49 -5.80
CA LEU A 10 -16.33 -9.92 -4.94
C LEU A 10 -15.00 -9.24 -5.29
N LEU A 11 -14.72 -9.05 -6.57
CA LEU A 11 -13.53 -8.32 -7.02
C LEU A 11 -13.60 -6.84 -6.66
N SER A 12 -14.78 -6.21 -6.73
CA SER A 12 -14.95 -4.80 -6.38
C SER A 12 -14.60 -4.47 -4.92
N LEU A 13 -14.69 -5.44 -3.99
CA LEU A 13 -14.22 -5.27 -2.61
C LEU A 13 -12.75 -4.82 -2.54
N SER A 14 -11.94 -5.25 -3.50
CA SER A 14 -10.50 -4.93 -3.52
C SER A 14 -10.18 -3.59 -4.16
N LEU A 15 -11.13 -2.99 -4.89
CA LEU A 15 -10.93 -1.73 -5.62
C LEU A 15 -10.49 -0.57 -4.71
N MET A 16 -10.94 -0.57 -3.45
CA MET A 16 -10.68 0.52 -2.50
C MET A 16 -9.63 0.18 -1.43
N MET A 17 -9.00 -0.99 -1.48
CA MET A 17 -8.09 -1.43 -0.41
C MET A 17 -6.82 -0.59 -0.28
N VAL A 18 -6.33 0.01 -1.37
CA VAL A 18 -5.14 0.87 -1.40
C VAL A 18 -5.52 2.35 -1.61
N SER A 19 -6.78 2.72 -1.32
CA SER A 19 -7.28 4.09 -1.52
C SER A 19 -6.83 5.11 -0.48
N THR A 20 -6.10 4.70 0.56
CA THR A 20 -5.63 5.55 1.66
C THR A 20 -4.93 6.82 1.15
N PHE A 21 -4.08 6.68 0.13
CA PHE A 21 -3.29 7.76 -0.46
C PHE A 21 -3.93 8.40 -1.69
N ALA A 22 -5.12 7.94 -2.13
CA ALA A 22 -5.75 8.41 -3.36
C ALA A 22 -6.06 9.91 -3.38
N VAL A 23 -6.26 10.54 -2.22
CA VAL A 23 -6.52 11.98 -2.08
C VAL A 23 -5.25 12.83 -1.92
N SER A 24 -4.04 12.24 -2.05
CA SER A 24 -2.78 12.99 -1.97
C SER A 24 -2.72 14.21 -2.91
N PRO A 25 -3.30 14.19 -4.12
CA PRO A 25 -3.33 15.36 -5.00
C PRO A 25 -4.05 16.58 -4.40
N ALA A 26 -4.98 16.39 -3.43
CA ALA A 26 -5.68 17.48 -2.76
C ALA A 26 -4.83 18.19 -1.69
N LEU A 27 -3.69 17.61 -1.30
CA LEU A 27 -2.90 18.06 -0.17
C LEU A 27 -2.39 19.51 -0.31
N PRO A 28 -1.89 19.97 -1.47
CA PRO A 28 -1.47 21.38 -1.62
C PRO A 28 -2.59 22.37 -1.31
N GLN A 29 -3.80 22.16 -1.84
CA GLN A 29 -4.96 23.01 -1.57
C GLN A 29 -5.42 22.90 -0.10
N MET A 30 -5.35 21.73 0.51
CA MET A 30 -5.62 21.56 1.94
C MET A 30 -4.63 22.36 2.78
N ILE A 31 -3.33 22.28 2.46
CA ILE A 31 -2.30 23.06 3.16
C ILE A 31 -2.58 24.56 3.05
N ALA A 32 -2.91 25.06 1.85
CA ALA A 32 -3.25 26.47 1.65
C ALA A 32 -4.47 26.89 2.48
N HIS A 33 -5.56 26.12 2.43
CA HIS A 33 -6.80 26.39 3.16
C HIS A 33 -6.61 26.39 4.68
N PHE A 34 -5.93 25.37 5.24
CA PHE A 34 -5.77 25.24 6.69
C PHE A 34 -4.65 26.12 7.26
N LYS A 35 -3.74 26.62 6.43
CA LYS A 35 -2.72 27.58 6.83
C LYS A 35 -3.36 28.88 7.39
N GLU A 36 -4.46 29.33 6.80
CA GLU A 36 -5.22 30.49 7.26
C GLU A 36 -5.85 30.25 8.66
N GLN A 37 -6.07 28.99 9.01
CA GLN A 37 -6.60 28.57 10.32
C GLN A 37 -5.47 28.26 11.33
N GLY A 38 -4.20 28.53 11.00
CA GLY A 38 -3.05 28.34 11.88
C GLY A 38 -2.46 26.93 11.87
N TYR A 39 -2.89 26.02 10.98
CA TYR A 39 -2.32 24.67 10.88
C TYR A 39 -1.08 24.63 9.98
N THR A 40 -0.15 23.77 10.31
CA THR A 40 1.10 23.57 9.56
C THR A 40 0.94 22.56 8.42
N ALA A 41 1.81 22.66 7.41
CA ALA A 41 1.86 21.67 6.32
C ALA A 41 2.09 20.24 6.85
N ALA A 42 2.94 20.08 7.87
CA ALA A 42 3.21 18.78 8.49
C ALA A 42 1.96 18.17 9.15
N GLN A 43 1.07 19.00 9.71
CA GLN A 43 -0.21 18.50 10.26
C GLN A 43 -1.12 18.00 9.13
N MET A 44 -1.18 18.70 7.99
CA MET A 44 -1.97 18.25 6.83
C MET A 44 -1.40 16.96 6.23
N GLU A 45 -0.10 16.86 6.10
CA GLU A 45 0.56 15.63 5.61
C GLU A 45 0.25 14.40 6.49
N ARG A 46 0.08 14.58 7.79
CA ARG A 46 -0.28 13.48 8.72
C ARG A 46 -1.68 12.91 8.48
N LEU A 47 -2.61 13.70 7.94
CA LEU A 47 -3.99 13.27 7.71
C LEU A 47 -4.11 12.09 6.74
N ILE A 48 -3.17 11.93 5.81
CA ILE A 48 -3.22 10.84 4.82
C ILE A 48 -2.74 9.52 5.42
N PRO A 49 -1.51 9.42 5.96
CA PRO A 49 -0.97 8.14 6.42
C PRO A 49 -1.52 7.69 7.78
N ILE A 50 -2.24 8.55 8.53
CA ILE A 50 -2.81 8.20 9.86
C ILE A 50 -3.74 6.98 9.77
N SER A 51 -4.41 6.80 8.64
CA SER A 51 -5.29 5.65 8.36
C SER A 51 -4.56 4.30 8.48
N SER A 52 -3.24 4.26 8.20
CA SER A 52 -2.45 3.04 8.30
C SER A 52 -2.35 2.52 9.74
N PHE A 53 -2.33 3.39 10.74
CA PHE A 53 -2.36 2.98 12.14
C PHE A 53 -3.71 2.36 12.53
N ALA A 54 -4.82 2.88 12.00
CA ALA A 54 -6.13 2.27 12.20
C ALA A 54 -6.21 0.90 11.51
N ILE A 55 -5.61 0.74 10.31
CA ILE A 55 -5.50 -0.56 9.63
C ILE A 55 -4.73 -1.55 10.52
N ILE A 56 -3.57 -1.15 11.09
CA ILE A 56 -2.79 -2.00 12.00
C ILE A 56 -3.63 -2.44 13.19
N ALA A 57 -4.31 -1.50 13.84
CA ALA A 57 -5.15 -1.79 15.01
C ALA A 57 -6.23 -2.84 14.67
N ILE A 58 -6.92 -2.68 13.54
CA ILE A 58 -7.94 -3.63 13.09
C ILE A 58 -7.33 -4.99 12.71
N LEU A 59 -6.18 -5.03 12.04
CA LEU A 59 -5.51 -6.29 11.72
C LEU A 59 -5.14 -7.07 12.99
N LEU A 60 -4.68 -6.39 14.04
CA LEU A 60 -4.38 -7.01 15.34
C LEU A 60 -5.66 -7.46 16.07
N LEU A 61 -6.77 -6.73 15.91
CA LEU A 61 -8.08 -7.08 16.50
C LEU A 61 -8.85 -8.12 15.69
N THR A 62 -8.41 -8.45 14.48
CA THR A 62 -9.11 -9.42 13.60
C THR A 62 -9.42 -10.75 14.28
N PRO A 63 -8.51 -11.40 15.05
CA PRO A 63 -8.83 -12.66 15.72
C PRO A 63 -9.98 -12.52 16.74
N LEU A 64 -10.05 -11.38 17.44
CA LEU A 64 -11.12 -11.07 18.39
C LEU A 64 -12.45 -10.81 17.67
N MET A 65 -12.42 -10.03 16.61
CA MET A 65 -13.59 -9.71 15.78
C MET A 65 -14.22 -10.98 15.19
N ASN A 66 -13.41 -11.96 14.83
CA ASN A 66 -13.87 -13.24 14.28
C ASN A 66 -14.69 -14.07 15.27
N ARG A 67 -14.51 -13.85 16.58
CA ARG A 67 -15.29 -14.53 17.62
C ARG A 67 -16.70 -13.96 17.77
N TRP A 68 -16.89 -12.68 17.46
CA TRP A 68 -18.12 -11.94 17.78
C TRP A 68 -18.93 -11.58 16.53
N LEU A 69 -18.29 -11.42 15.39
CA LEU A 69 -18.91 -10.90 14.17
C LEU A 69 -18.86 -11.93 13.04
N LYS A 70 -19.99 -12.13 12.37
CA LYS A 70 -20.07 -12.91 11.14
C LYS A 70 -19.33 -12.18 10.01
N GLU A 71 -18.74 -12.93 9.10
CA GLU A 71 -17.96 -12.39 7.96
C GLU A 71 -18.72 -11.31 7.18
N ARG A 72 -20.01 -11.55 6.88
CA ARG A 72 -20.86 -10.57 6.18
C ARG A 72 -20.97 -9.26 6.97
N ALA A 73 -21.11 -9.31 8.29
CA ALA A 73 -21.19 -8.11 9.14
C ALA A 73 -19.88 -7.32 9.10
N ILE A 74 -18.72 -8.01 9.13
CA ILE A 74 -17.41 -7.36 9.03
C ILE A 74 -17.25 -6.64 7.69
N ILE A 75 -17.65 -7.26 6.57
CA ILE A 75 -17.55 -6.66 5.23
C ILE A 75 -18.50 -5.46 5.13
N VAL A 76 -19.75 -5.60 5.55
CA VAL A 76 -20.74 -4.51 5.50
C VAL A 76 -20.28 -3.32 6.37
N THR A 77 -19.88 -3.59 7.61
CA THR A 77 -19.38 -2.53 8.51
C THR A 77 -18.11 -1.90 7.95
N GLY A 78 -17.19 -2.70 7.40
CA GLY A 78 -15.97 -2.21 6.76
C GLY A 78 -16.25 -1.28 5.59
N LEU A 79 -17.19 -1.62 4.70
CA LEU A 79 -17.59 -0.78 3.57
C LEU A 79 -18.29 0.51 4.03
N LEU A 80 -19.13 0.43 5.07
CA LEU A 80 -19.77 1.61 5.64
C LEU A 80 -18.75 2.56 6.27
N LEU A 81 -17.84 2.05 7.11
CA LEU A 81 -16.79 2.86 7.74
C LEU A 81 -15.86 3.49 6.70
N LEU A 82 -15.47 2.74 5.67
CA LEU A 82 -14.64 3.24 4.58
C LEU A 82 -15.36 4.35 3.81
N SER A 83 -16.63 4.13 3.44
CA SER A 83 -17.37 5.06 2.60
C SER A 83 -17.73 6.33 3.36
N ILE A 84 -18.34 6.19 4.54
CA ILE A 84 -18.75 7.32 5.37
C ILE A 84 -17.50 8.05 5.87
N GLY A 85 -16.56 7.34 6.52
CA GLY A 85 -15.33 7.92 7.01
C GLY A 85 -14.53 8.59 5.90
N GLY A 86 -14.43 7.95 4.74
CA GLY A 86 -13.74 8.51 3.57
C GLY A 86 -14.38 9.80 3.05
N SER A 87 -15.72 9.85 2.94
CA SER A 87 -16.44 10.97 2.36
C SER A 87 -16.76 12.10 3.34
N LEU A 88 -16.57 11.90 4.65
CA LEU A 88 -16.90 12.90 5.68
C LEU A 88 -16.30 14.30 5.42
N PRO A 89 -15.04 14.44 4.90
CA PRO A 89 -14.45 15.76 4.63
C PRO A 89 -15.18 16.57 3.54
N LEU A 90 -16.10 15.99 2.78
CA LEU A 90 -17.00 16.73 1.90
C LEU A 90 -17.88 17.71 2.68
N LEU A 91 -18.31 17.31 3.88
CA LEU A 91 -19.30 18.04 4.70
C LEU A 91 -18.62 18.71 5.90
N LEU A 92 -17.64 18.05 6.50
CA LEU A 92 -17.00 18.46 7.75
C LEU A 92 -15.54 18.83 7.47
N GLN A 93 -15.27 20.13 7.47
CA GLN A 93 -14.00 20.70 7.04
C GLN A 93 -13.14 21.22 8.22
N SER A 94 -13.30 20.65 9.41
CA SER A 94 -12.42 20.95 10.54
C SER A 94 -11.35 19.88 10.70
N TYR A 95 -10.13 20.28 11.06
CA TYR A 95 -8.99 19.38 11.20
C TYR A 95 -9.25 18.14 12.09
N PRO A 96 -9.84 18.28 13.32
CA PRO A 96 -10.11 17.12 14.18
C PRO A 96 -11.09 16.12 13.54
N LEU A 97 -12.10 16.63 12.82
CA LEU A 97 -13.11 15.80 12.17
C LEU A 97 -12.53 15.08 10.95
N ILE A 98 -11.67 15.74 10.19
CA ILE A 98 -10.94 15.09 9.09
C ILE A 98 -10.02 13.99 9.65
N LEU A 99 -9.31 14.24 10.75
CA LEU A 99 -8.46 13.24 11.39
C LEU A 99 -9.28 12.02 11.84
N ALA A 100 -10.41 12.23 12.51
CA ALA A 100 -11.33 11.16 12.90
C ALA A 100 -11.85 10.38 11.67
N SER A 101 -12.19 11.09 10.59
CA SER A 101 -12.63 10.49 9.33
C SER A 101 -11.56 9.56 8.71
N ARG A 102 -10.28 9.94 8.80
CA ARG A 102 -9.16 9.12 8.32
C ARG A 102 -8.99 7.86 9.14
N LEU A 103 -9.21 7.91 10.45
CA LEU A 103 -9.19 6.72 11.32
C LEU A 103 -10.35 5.78 11.00
N LEU A 104 -11.56 6.31 10.77
CA LEU A 104 -12.72 5.51 10.33
C LEU A 104 -12.47 4.85 8.98
N LEU A 105 -11.94 5.59 8.01
CA LEU A 105 -11.51 5.05 6.71
C LEU A 105 -10.53 3.88 6.89
N GLY A 106 -9.49 4.09 7.69
CA GLY A 106 -8.47 3.06 7.95
C GLY A 106 -9.05 1.83 8.63
N ALA A 107 -9.96 2.01 9.59
CA ALA A 107 -10.67 0.89 10.22
C ALA A 107 -11.48 0.09 9.21
N GLY A 108 -12.22 0.76 8.32
CA GLY A 108 -12.97 0.13 7.24
C GLY A 108 -12.07 -0.68 6.29
N ILE A 109 -10.95 -0.08 5.83
CA ILE A 109 -9.96 -0.77 4.97
C ILE A 109 -9.35 -1.98 5.70
N GLY A 110 -9.01 -1.85 6.99
CA GLY A 110 -8.46 -2.94 7.79
C GLY A 110 -9.41 -4.14 7.88
N MET A 111 -10.71 -3.88 8.08
CA MET A 111 -11.75 -4.93 8.09
C MET A 111 -11.86 -5.64 6.75
N LEU A 112 -11.81 -4.90 5.64
CA LEU A 112 -11.89 -5.46 4.29
C LEU A 112 -10.64 -6.27 3.93
N ASN A 113 -9.45 -5.77 4.24
CA ASN A 113 -8.17 -6.45 3.98
C ASN A 113 -8.13 -7.85 4.60
N ALA A 114 -8.64 -7.98 5.83
CA ALA A 114 -8.70 -9.27 6.52
C ALA A 114 -9.65 -10.29 5.85
N ARG A 115 -10.60 -9.83 5.02
CA ARG A 115 -11.70 -10.65 4.52
C ARG A 115 -11.73 -10.90 3.02
N ALA A 116 -11.28 -9.97 2.20
CA ALA A 116 -11.41 -10.08 0.75
C ALA A 116 -10.72 -11.33 0.16
N ILE A 117 -9.59 -11.74 0.72
CA ILE A 117 -8.89 -12.97 0.30
C ILE A 117 -9.69 -14.20 0.75
N ASN A 118 -10.19 -14.18 1.98
CA ASN A 118 -10.90 -15.32 2.57
C ASN A 118 -12.20 -15.63 1.83
N VAL A 119 -13.03 -14.61 1.56
CA VAL A 119 -14.29 -14.77 0.82
C VAL A 119 -14.08 -15.39 -0.56
N ILE A 120 -13.05 -14.94 -1.30
CA ILE A 120 -12.69 -15.52 -2.59
C ILE A 120 -12.25 -16.97 -2.41
N SER A 121 -11.40 -17.22 -1.42
CA SER A 121 -10.83 -18.57 -1.17
C SER A 121 -11.86 -19.60 -0.74
N GLN A 122 -12.89 -19.18 -0.02
CA GLN A 122 -14.00 -20.06 0.39
C GLN A 122 -14.98 -20.36 -0.74
N ARG A 123 -15.16 -19.39 -1.66
CA ARG A 123 -16.16 -19.49 -2.72
C ARG A 123 -15.66 -20.13 -4.00
N PHE A 124 -14.35 -20.08 -4.25
CA PHE A 124 -13.75 -20.62 -5.46
C PHE A 124 -12.71 -21.68 -5.13
N THR A 125 -12.58 -22.71 -5.99
CA THR A 125 -11.63 -23.81 -5.83
C THR A 125 -10.77 -23.98 -7.08
N GLY A 126 -9.61 -24.64 -6.95
CA GLY A 126 -8.73 -24.96 -8.08
C GLY A 126 -8.29 -23.76 -8.89
N ALA A 127 -8.30 -23.89 -10.21
CA ALA A 127 -7.86 -22.87 -11.16
C ALA A 127 -8.70 -21.57 -11.08
N ASP A 128 -10.01 -21.67 -10.79
CA ASP A 128 -10.90 -20.51 -10.63
C ASP A 128 -10.49 -19.66 -9.42
N ARG A 129 -10.09 -20.28 -8.32
CA ARG A 129 -9.56 -19.57 -7.13
C ARG A 129 -8.30 -18.80 -7.47
N THR A 130 -7.33 -19.45 -8.12
CA THR A 130 -6.08 -18.81 -8.53
C THR A 130 -6.33 -17.63 -9.46
N ARG A 131 -7.24 -17.80 -10.43
CA ARG A 131 -7.63 -16.72 -11.35
C ARG A 131 -8.28 -15.54 -10.62
N MET A 132 -9.21 -15.80 -9.71
CA MET A 132 -9.90 -14.75 -8.93
C MET A 132 -8.94 -13.99 -8.02
N LEU A 133 -7.98 -14.67 -7.38
CA LEU A 133 -6.96 -14.02 -6.53
C LEU A 133 -6.00 -13.17 -7.38
N GLY A 134 -5.63 -13.63 -8.57
CA GLY A 134 -4.83 -12.83 -9.51
C GLY A 134 -5.57 -11.57 -10.00
N LEU A 135 -6.84 -11.72 -10.40
CA LEU A 135 -7.69 -10.59 -10.82
C LEU A 135 -7.90 -9.60 -9.66
N ARG A 136 -8.04 -10.10 -8.43
CA ARG A 136 -8.14 -9.25 -7.23
C ARG A 136 -6.97 -8.27 -7.13
N GLY A 137 -5.74 -8.75 -7.27
CA GLY A 137 -4.55 -7.89 -7.22
C GLY A 137 -4.55 -6.82 -8.32
N SER A 138 -4.95 -7.19 -9.53
CA SER A 138 -5.07 -6.23 -10.64
C SER A 138 -6.15 -5.17 -10.38
N VAL A 139 -7.31 -5.57 -9.85
CA VAL A 139 -8.40 -4.65 -9.48
C VAL A 139 -7.98 -3.69 -8.37
N GLU A 140 -7.20 -4.15 -7.41
CA GLU A 140 -6.65 -3.32 -6.33
C GLU A 140 -5.76 -2.19 -6.86
N VAL A 141 -4.84 -2.50 -7.78
CA VAL A 141 -3.94 -1.52 -8.41
C VAL A 141 -4.73 -0.57 -9.32
N LEU A 142 -5.58 -1.10 -10.19
CA LEU A 142 -6.41 -0.30 -11.09
C LEU A 142 -7.37 0.60 -10.32
N GLY A 143 -7.97 0.08 -9.25
CA GLY A 143 -8.84 0.84 -8.37
C GLY A 143 -8.13 2.02 -7.73
N SER A 144 -6.94 1.79 -7.18
CA SER A 144 -6.13 2.86 -6.59
C SER A 144 -5.75 3.93 -7.62
N ALA A 145 -5.32 3.53 -8.83
CA ALA A 145 -4.99 4.45 -9.91
C ALA A 145 -6.20 5.28 -10.37
N LEU A 146 -7.35 4.62 -10.58
CA LEU A 146 -8.59 5.27 -10.99
C LEU A 146 -9.08 6.27 -9.94
N LEU A 147 -9.09 5.87 -8.65
CA LEU A 147 -9.54 6.73 -7.58
C LEU A 147 -8.61 7.94 -7.43
N THR A 148 -7.29 7.76 -7.55
CA THR A 148 -6.33 8.88 -7.52
C THR A 148 -6.53 9.84 -8.69
N PHE A 149 -6.77 9.31 -9.89
CA PHE A 149 -7.09 10.12 -11.07
C PHE A 149 -8.37 10.92 -10.85
N LEU A 150 -9.46 10.27 -10.41
CA LEU A 150 -10.74 10.92 -10.17
C LEU A 150 -10.65 11.97 -9.05
N ALA A 151 -9.93 11.68 -7.96
CA ALA A 151 -9.67 12.66 -6.91
C ALA A 151 -9.02 13.92 -7.49
N GLY A 152 -8.01 13.76 -8.34
CA GLY A 152 -7.32 14.88 -8.98
C GLY A 152 -8.19 15.70 -9.92
N GLN A 153 -9.17 15.09 -10.60
CA GLN A 153 -10.14 15.84 -11.42
C GLN A 153 -11.13 16.63 -10.54
N LEU A 154 -11.58 16.02 -9.44
CA LEU A 154 -12.53 16.65 -8.51
C LEU A 154 -11.93 17.85 -7.75
N ILE A 155 -10.61 17.92 -7.61
CA ILE A 155 -9.91 19.08 -7.02
C ILE A 155 -10.20 20.36 -7.80
N GLY A 156 -10.51 20.28 -9.09
CA GLY A 156 -10.93 21.43 -9.88
C GLY A 156 -12.21 22.12 -9.35
N ILE A 157 -13.03 21.41 -8.56
CA ILE A 157 -14.22 21.96 -7.89
C ILE A 157 -13.83 22.50 -6.52
N SER A 158 -13.21 21.66 -5.68
CA SER A 158 -12.67 22.02 -4.36
C SER A 158 -11.77 20.91 -3.85
N TRP A 159 -10.87 21.21 -2.90
CA TRP A 159 -10.06 20.18 -2.26
C TRP A 159 -10.92 19.12 -1.55
N SER A 160 -12.06 19.51 -0.99
CA SER A 160 -12.97 18.59 -0.30
C SER A 160 -13.71 17.68 -1.27
N ALA A 161 -13.99 18.12 -2.50
CA ALA A 161 -14.63 17.30 -3.53
C ALA A 161 -13.82 16.05 -3.89
N ALA A 162 -12.50 16.08 -3.75
CA ALA A 162 -11.65 14.89 -3.94
C ALA A 162 -12.05 13.71 -3.05
N PHE A 163 -12.64 13.95 -1.90
CA PHE A 163 -13.08 12.92 -0.96
C PHE A 163 -14.37 12.21 -1.39
N ALA A 164 -15.08 12.72 -2.41
CA ALA A 164 -16.26 12.05 -2.99
C ALA A 164 -15.94 10.66 -3.58
N ILE A 165 -14.69 10.41 -3.95
CA ILE A 165 -14.25 9.10 -4.47
C ILE A 165 -14.58 7.94 -3.52
N TYR A 166 -14.60 8.17 -2.22
CA TYR A 166 -14.92 7.16 -1.22
C TYR A 166 -16.40 6.76 -1.21
N GLY A 167 -17.28 7.57 -1.80
CA GLY A 167 -18.67 7.22 -2.05
C GLY A 167 -18.85 5.99 -2.93
N VAL A 168 -17.87 5.64 -3.76
CA VAL A 168 -17.84 4.39 -4.54
C VAL A 168 -17.99 3.16 -3.64
N GLY A 169 -17.53 3.22 -2.39
CA GLY A 169 -17.71 2.14 -1.44
C GLY A 169 -19.18 1.82 -1.12
N LEU A 170 -20.09 2.81 -1.20
CA LEU A 170 -21.54 2.54 -1.07
C LEU A 170 -22.08 1.76 -2.28
N VAL A 171 -21.59 2.05 -3.49
CA VAL A 171 -21.95 1.29 -4.69
C VAL A 171 -21.47 -0.16 -4.54
N ILE A 172 -20.24 -0.35 -4.07
CA ILE A 172 -19.68 -1.68 -3.79
C ILE A 172 -20.52 -2.40 -2.72
N LEU A 173 -20.96 -1.69 -1.68
CA LEU A 173 -21.83 -2.25 -0.63
C LEU A 173 -23.16 -2.76 -1.22
N VAL A 174 -23.80 -1.95 -2.06
CA VAL A 174 -25.05 -2.36 -2.72
C VAL A 174 -24.81 -3.57 -3.60
N MET A 175 -23.74 -3.57 -4.41
CA MET A 175 -23.37 -4.73 -5.23
C MET A 175 -23.13 -5.99 -4.36
N TYR A 176 -22.42 -5.85 -3.25
CA TYR A 176 -22.15 -6.97 -2.34
C TYR A 176 -23.42 -7.52 -1.72
N LEU A 177 -24.32 -6.65 -1.24
CA LEU A 177 -25.57 -7.07 -0.61
C LEU A 177 -26.54 -7.73 -1.58
N THR A 178 -26.56 -7.30 -2.86
CA THR A 178 -27.50 -7.79 -3.89
C THR A 178 -27.00 -9.06 -4.57
N PHE A 179 -25.71 -9.15 -4.89
CA PHE A 179 -25.19 -10.22 -5.75
C PHE A 179 -24.39 -11.29 -5.01
N VAL A 180 -23.99 -11.04 -3.76
CA VAL A 180 -23.27 -12.04 -2.97
C VAL A 180 -24.24 -12.70 -1.96
N PRO A 181 -24.68 -13.95 -2.20
CA PRO A 181 -25.55 -14.67 -1.29
C PRO A 181 -24.89 -14.79 0.09
N GLY A 182 -25.69 -14.75 1.15
CA GLY A 182 -25.18 -15.01 2.50
C GLY A 182 -24.53 -16.39 2.55
N ILE A 183 -23.34 -16.50 3.13
CA ILE A 183 -22.77 -17.80 3.46
C ILE A 183 -23.52 -18.30 4.69
N THR A 184 -24.16 -19.43 4.59
CA THR A 184 -24.53 -20.24 5.76
C THR A 184 -23.22 -20.84 6.28
N ALA A 185 -22.54 -20.05 7.12
CA ALA A 185 -21.22 -20.40 7.63
C ALA A 185 -21.37 -21.25 8.87
N ASP A 186 -21.42 -22.54 8.71
CA ASP A 186 -21.30 -23.47 9.83
C ASP A 186 -20.20 -24.52 9.68
N ALA A 187 -19.32 -24.39 8.69
CA ALA A 187 -18.24 -25.36 8.53
C ALA A 187 -16.93 -24.68 8.13
N GLU A 188 -15.87 -24.99 8.85
CA GLU A 188 -14.45 -24.87 8.48
C GLU A 188 -13.64 -23.62 8.85
N TYR A 189 -14.18 -22.55 9.43
CA TYR A 189 -13.28 -21.48 9.91
C TYR A 189 -12.54 -21.85 11.21
N SER A 190 -12.97 -22.92 11.88
CA SER A 190 -12.39 -23.38 13.16
C SER A 190 -11.00 -24.04 13.00
N GLU A 191 -10.69 -24.59 11.84
CA GLU A 191 -9.50 -25.43 11.66
C GLU A 191 -8.20 -24.62 11.39
N TYR A 192 -8.33 -23.39 10.89
CA TYR A 192 -7.15 -22.56 10.56
C TYR A 192 -6.56 -21.78 11.76
N ILE A 193 -7.29 -21.66 12.87
CA ILE A 193 -6.85 -20.89 14.06
C ILE A 193 -6.32 -21.77 15.20
N THR A 194 -6.56 -23.08 15.17
CA THR A 194 -6.25 -23.98 16.30
C THR A 194 -4.85 -24.58 16.32
N SER A 195 -4.03 -24.38 15.30
CA SER A 195 -2.62 -24.71 15.43
C SER A 195 -1.84 -23.45 15.86
N SER A 196 -1.67 -23.29 17.16
CA SER A 196 -0.67 -22.37 17.75
C SER A 196 0.73 -22.87 17.39
N GLN A 197 1.09 -22.76 16.11
CA GLN A 197 2.41 -23.12 15.65
C GLN A 197 3.31 -21.92 15.84
N HIS A 198 4.21 -22.05 16.80
CA HIS A 198 5.17 -21.02 17.15
C HIS A 198 6.20 -20.89 16.01
N LEU A 199 6.37 -19.66 15.53
CA LEU A 199 7.50 -19.31 14.68
C LEU A 199 8.80 -19.56 15.46
N SER A 200 9.77 -20.22 14.88
CA SER A 200 11.11 -20.28 15.47
C SER A 200 11.73 -18.88 15.48
N ALA A 201 12.67 -18.65 16.41
CA ALA A 201 13.34 -17.34 16.51
C ALA A 201 14.04 -16.94 15.20
N SER A 202 14.60 -17.90 14.46
CA SER A 202 15.23 -17.67 13.15
C SER A 202 14.21 -17.28 12.07
N GLN A 203 13.04 -17.93 12.05
CA GLN A 203 11.94 -17.59 11.14
C GLN A 203 11.38 -16.22 11.45
N LEU A 204 11.18 -15.88 12.73
CA LEU A 204 10.70 -14.56 13.14
C LEU A 204 11.70 -13.47 12.74
N LEU A 205 13.00 -13.66 13.00
CA LEU A 205 14.04 -12.69 12.61
C LEU A 205 14.08 -12.49 11.09
N TYR A 206 13.93 -13.57 10.32
CA TYR A 206 13.87 -13.49 8.86
C TYR A 206 12.63 -12.71 8.38
N LEU A 207 11.45 -12.98 8.96
CA LEU A 207 10.21 -12.27 8.65
C LEU A 207 10.28 -10.79 9.03
N LEU A 208 10.88 -10.47 10.17
CA LEU A 208 11.13 -9.07 10.58
C LEU A 208 12.04 -8.36 9.59
N GLY A 209 13.07 -9.04 9.06
CA GLY A 209 13.91 -8.48 7.99
C GLY A 209 13.12 -8.15 6.71
N ILE A 210 12.24 -9.06 6.28
CA ILE A 210 11.35 -8.82 5.11
C ILE A 210 10.34 -7.70 5.42
N ALA A 211 9.75 -7.70 6.62
CA ALA A 211 8.78 -6.69 7.04
C ALA A 211 9.40 -5.28 7.11
N LEU A 212 10.63 -5.17 7.63
CA LEU A 212 11.38 -3.91 7.65
C LEU A 212 11.73 -3.45 6.23
N TYR A 213 12.18 -4.36 5.36
CA TYR A 213 12.46 -4.04 3.96
C TYR A 213 11.21 -3.54 3.24
N ALA A 214 10.11 -4.30 3.29
CA ALA A 214 8.85 -3.93 2.65
C ALA A 214 8.28 -2.63 3.24
N GLY A 215 8.32 -2.47 4.58
CA GLY A 215 7.89 -1.25 5.27
C GLY A 215 8.70 -0.03 4.86
N PHE A 216 10.02 -0.15 4.74
CA PHE A 216 10.89 0.93 4.27
C PHE A 216 10.58 1.32 2.82
N ILE A 217 10.41 0.36 1.92
CA ILE A 217 10.05 0.61 0.52
C ILE A 217 8.68 1.32 0.43
N ILE A 218 7.70 0.91 1.24
CA ILE A 218 6.38 1.58 1.31
C ILE A 218 6.53 3.00 1.87
N LEU A 219 7.31 3.19 2.93
CA LEU A 219 7.54 4.51 3.52
C LEU A 219 8.08 5.49 2.47
N VAL A 220 9.09 5.09 1.70
CA VAL A 220 9.67 5.92 0.65
C VAL A 220 8.64 6.20 -0.46
N ASN A 221 7.97 5.16 -0.98
CA ASN A 221 6.99 5.33 -2.05
C ASN A 221 5.78 6.17 -1.63
N SER A 222 5.30 6.00 -0.41
CA SER A 222 4.21 6.82 0.16
C SER A 222 4.65 8.27 0.35
N SER A 223 5.92 8.49 0.72
CA SER A 223 6.50 9.84 0.79
C SER A 223 6.55 10.52 -0.58
N VAL A 224 6.91 9.77 -1.63
CA VAL A 224 6.83 10.25 -3.02
C VAL A 224 5.39 10.61 -3.36
N THR A 225 4.44 9.74 -3.05
CA THR A 225 3.02 9.95 -3.35
C THR A 225 2.45 11.20 -2.66
N ILE A 226 2.86 11.49 -1.42
CA ILE A 226 2.41 12.66 -0.65
C ILE A 226 3.09 13.95 -1.16
N ARG A 227 4.40 13.90 -1.45
CA ARG A 227 5.19 15.07 -1.80
C ARG A 227 5.10 15.47 -3.27
N LEU A 228 4.87 14.52 -4.16
CA LEU A 228 4.88 14.78 -5.61
C LEU A 228 3.91 15.91 -6.03
N PRO A 229 2.64 15.96 -5.57
CA PRO A 229 1.75 17.06 -5.91
C PRO A 229 2.25 18.43 -5.43
N GLN A 230 2.84 18.47 -4.23
CA GLN A 230 3.42 19.71 -3.67
C GLN A 230 4.63 20.18 -4.48
N VAL A 231 5.51 19.25 -4.88
CA VAL A 231 6.69 19.55 -5.70
C VAL A 231 6.29 20.08 -7.07
N VAL A 232 5.28 19.46 -7.72
CA VAL A 232 4.75 19.92 -9.01
C VAL A 232 4.25 21.36 -8.92
N GLU A 233 3.54 21.71 -7.86
CA GLU A 233 3.01 23.05 -7.63
C GLU A 233 4.14 24.04 -7.27
N GLN A 234 5.01 23.71 -6.31
CA GLN A 234 6.06 24.59 -5.82
C GLN A 234 7.11 24.91 -6.89
N LEU A 235 7.40 23.99 -7.80
CA LEU A 235 8.30 24.21 -8.93
C LEU A 235 7.59 24.81 -10.16
N GLY A 236 6.27 25.03 -10.10
CA GLY A 236 5.49 25.55 -11.23
C GLY A 236 5.47 24.62 -12.44
N LEU A 237 5.66 23.30 -12.23
CA LEU A 237 5.74 22.30 -13.30
C LEU A 237 4.38 21.88 -13.84
N GLY A 238 3.30 22.14 -13.09
CA GLY A 238 1.96 21.73 -13.48
C GLY A 238 0.91 21.95 -12.38
N THR A 239 -0.27 21.40 -12.62
CA THR A 239 -1.44 21.50 -11.75
C THR A 239 -1.62 20.25 -10.87
N ALA A 240 -2.48 20.34 -9.84
CA ALA A 240 -2.87 19.19 -9.02
C ALA A 240 -3.49 18.07 -9.86
N SER A 241 -4.27 18.40 -10.90
CA SER A 241 -4.83 17.42 -11.83
C SER A 241 -3.73 16.69 -12.62
N GLN A 242 -2.72 17.40 -13.11
CA GLN A 242 -1.59 16.77 -13.82
C GLN A 242 -0.75 15.89 -12.88
N SER A 243 -0.54 16.30 -11.64
CA SER A 243 0.14 15.46 -10.64
C SER A 243 -0.65 14.19 -10.32
N SER A 244 -1.98 14.25 -10.31
CA SER A 244 -2.84 13.07 -10.09
C SER A 244 -2.74 12.06 -11.26
N VAL A 245 -2.66 12.55 -12.50
CA VAL A 245 -2.41 11.72 -13.68
C VAL A 245 -1.07 11.00 -13.54
N LEU A 246 -0.01 11.73 -13.19
CA LEU A 246 1.31 11.15 -12.99
C LEU A 246 1.32 10.08 -11.89
N LEU A 247 0.68 10.36 -10.75
CA LEU A 247 0.53 9.39 -9.66
C LEU A 247 -0.27 8.15 -10.09
N SER A 248 -1.33 8.34 -10.88
CA SER A 248 -2.14 7.23 -11.39
C SER A 248 -1.35 6.33 -12.33
N VAL A 249 -0.57 6.93 -13.25
CA VAL A 249 0.33 6.17 -14.13
C VAL A 249 1.42 5.47 -13.33
N MET A 250 2.00 6.14 -12.30
CA MET A 250 2.95 5.53 -11.38
C MET A 250 2.38 4.27 -10.70
N MET A 251 1.11 4.28 -10.30
CA MET A 251 0.44 3.12 -9.72
C MET A 251 0.22 2.01 -10.76
N VAL A 252 -0.18 2.35 -11.98
CA VAL A 252 -0.35 1.38 -13.09
C VAL A 252 0.97 0.69 -13.45
N MET A 253 2.12 1.32 -13.24
CA MET A 253 3.44 0.69 -13.39
C MET A 253 3.55 -0.60 -12.56
N GLY A 254 2.77 -0.73 -11.46
CA GLY A 254 2.69 -1.96 -10.66
C GLY A 254 2.19 -3.17 -11.44
N ILE A 255 1.28 -2.99 -12.40
CA ILE A 255 0.79 -4.08 -13.25
C ILE A 255 1.90 -4.55 -14.20
N LEU A 256 2.60 -3.61 -14.83
CA LEU A 256 3.73 -3.91 -15.69
C LEU A 256 4.85 -4.61 -14.90
N ALA A 257 5.13 -4.14 -13.69
CA ALA A 257 6.09 -4.78 -12.80
C ALA A 257 5.71 -6.23 -12.49
N GLY A 258 4.43 -6.49 -12.21
CA GLY A 258 3.92 -7.85 -11.99
C GLY A 258 4.10 -8.77 -13.18
N MET A 259 3.87 -8.27 -14.40
CA MET A 259 4.02 -9.06 -15.64
C MET A 259 5.48 -9.45 -15.90
N VAL A 260 6.45 -8.59 -15.59
CA VAL A 260 7.87 -8.84 -15.86
C VAL A 260 8.61 -9.42 -14.64
N TYR A 261 7.95 -9.59 -13.50
CA TYR A 261 8.57 -10.06 -12.26
C TYR A 261 9.26 -11.41 -12.44
N ALA A 262 8.57 -12.42 -12.95
CA ALA A 262 9.09 -13.78 -13.06
C ALA A 262 10.31 -13.89 -14.01
N PRO A 263 10.26 -13.38 -15.26
CA PRO A 263 11.43 -13.40 -16.13
C PRO A 263 12.59 -12.57 -15.58
N LEU A 264 12.31 -11.42 -14.94
CA LEU A 264 13.36 -10.57 -14.38
C LEU A 264 14.03 -11.22 -13.16
N LYS A 265 13.25 -11.92 -12.31
CA LYS A 265 13.76 -12.66 -11.16
C LYS A 265 14.63 -13.84 -11.60
N THR A 266 14.22 -14.58 -12.64
CA THR A 266 15.04 -15.69 -13.20
C THR A 266 16.33 -15.18 -13.81
N TRP A 267 16.29 -14.06 -14.52
CA TRP A 267 17.47 -13.47 -15.15
C TRP A 267 18.48 -12.93 -14.14
N LEU A 268 18.02 -12.17 -13.15
CA LEU A 268 18.88 -11.55 -12.11
C LEU A 268 19.23 -12.52 -10.96
N GLY A 269 18.46 -13.58 -10.76
CA GLY A 269 18.72 -14.57 -9.71
C GLY A 269 18.93 -13.95 -8.32
N ASN A 270 20.07 -14.23 -7.70
CA ASN A 270 20.37 -13.79 -6.34
C ASN A 270 20.60 -12.27 -6.19
N VAL A 271 20.95 -11.56 -7.28
CA VAL A 271 21.15 -10.10 -7.23
C VAL A 271 19.85 -9.32 -7.46
N PHE A 272 18.73 -10.00 -7.67
CA PHE A 272 17.43 -9.37 -7.96
C PHE A 272 17.04 -8.31 -6.92
N GLN A 273 17.08 -8.65 -5.62
CA GLN A 273 16.72 -7.72 -4.55
C GLN A 273 17.64 -6.49 -4.51
N VAL A 274 18.93 -6.70 -4.73
CA VAL A 274 19.92 -5.61 -4.79
C VAL A 274 19.64 -4.71 -5.98
N GLY A 275 19.41 -5.29 -7.17
CA GLY A 275 19.16 -4.55 -8.40
C GLY A 275 17.92 -3.69 -8.33
N ILE A 276 16.78 -4.23 -7.85
CA ILE A 276 15.56 -3.45 -7.70
C ILE A 276 15.70 -2.31 -6.67
N SER A 277 16.41 -2.56 -5.55
CA SER A 277 16.65 -1.53 -4.53
C SER A 277 17.56 -0.42 -5.06
N LEU A 278 18.59 -0.77 -5.84
CA LEU A 278 19.49 0.18 -6.47
C LEU A 278 18.72 1.10 -7.45
N ILE A 279 17.92 0.52 -8.35
CA ILE A 279 17.21 1.31 -9.36
C ILE A 279 16.06 2.11 -8.70
N PHE A 280 15.44 1.61 -7.65
CA PHE A 280 14.48 2.37 -6.85
C PHE A 280 15.15 3.62 -6.24
N GLY A 281 16.36 3.48 -5.68
CA GLY A 281 17.15 4.59 -5.17
C GLY A 281 17.56 5.59 -6.25
N LEU A 282 17.92 5.11 -7.46
CA LEU A 282 18.17 5.98 -8.62
C LEU A 282 16.88 6.72 -9.06
N GLY A 283 15.72 6.09 -8.98
CA GLY A 283 14.43 6.76 -9.19
C GLY A 283 14.21 7.93 -8.23
N CYS A 284 14.54 7.76 -6.95
CA CYS A 284 14.53 8.85 -5.97
C CYS A 284 15.57 9.94 -6.28
N LEU A 285 16.75 9.56 -6.81
CA LEU A 285 17.76 10.50 -7.28
C LEU A 285 17.23 11.37 -8.43
N LEU A 286 16.55 10.77 -9.40
CA LEU A 286 15.92 11.50 -10.50
C LEU A 286 14.88 12.51 -9.99
N LEU A 287 14.07 12.13 -8.97
CA LEU A 287 13.11 13.03 -8.33
C LEU A 287 13.81 14.21 -7.63
N TRP A 288 14.96 13.96 -6.99
CA TRP A 288 15.73 15.02 -6.34
C TRP A 288 16.31 16.01 -7.33
N LEU A 289 16.87 15.50 -8.45
CA LEU A 289 17.49 16.31 -9.49
C LEU A 289 16.46 16.93 -10.45
N ALA A 290 15.16 16.67 -10.24
CA ALA A 290 14.12 17.12 -11.14
C ALA A 290 13.99 18.65 -11.12
N ASN A 291 14.33 19.27 -12.24
CA ASN A 291 14.13 20.67 -12.56
C ASN A 291 13.09 20.89 -13.68
N GLY A 292 12.44 19.82 -14.14
CA GLY A 292 11.45 19.84 -15.20
C GLY A 292 10.53 18.62 -15.15
N TRP A 293 9.39 18.73 -15.86
CA TRP A 293 8.32 17.72 -15.84
C TRP A 293 8.80 16.32 -16.25
N TRP A 294 9.60 16.21 -17.30
CA TRP A 294 10.02 14.90 -17.83
C TRP A 294 10.92 14.13 -16.86
N LEU A 295 11.85 14.83 -16.21
CA LEU A 295 12.75 14.17 -15.24
C LEU A 295 11.99 13.76 -13.98
N LEU A 296 11.04 14.61 -13.54
CA LEU A 296 10.14 14.28 -12.43
C LEU A 296 9.27 13.05 -12.76
N ALA A 297 8.69 13.03 -13.96
CA ALA A 297 7.87 11.91 -14.42
C ALA A 297 8.67 10.61 -14.51
N LEU A 298 9.89 10.65 -15.08
CA LEU A 298 10.75 9.46 -15.16
C LEU A 298 11.11 8.93 -13.78
N GLY A 299 11.44 9.80 -12.83
CA GLY A 299 11.69 9.44 -11.43
C GLY A 299 10.48 8.81 -10.77
N ALA A 300 9.29 9.41 -10.93
CA ALA A 300 8.05 8.90 -10.36
C ALA A 300 7.66 7.52 -10.95
N LEU A 301 7.73 7.36 -12.27
CA LEU A 301 7.42 6.09 -12.93
C LEU A 301 8.41 4.99 -12.55
N SER A 302 9.70 5.32 -12.46
CA SER A 302 10.75 4.41 -12.00
C SER A 302 10.47 3.97 -10.56
N THR A 303 10.19 4.91 -9.64
CA THR A 303 9.89 4.55 -8.25
C THR A 303 8.65 3.67 -8.16
N GLY A 304 7.56 3.95 -8.87
CA GLY A 304 6.34 3.12 -8.86
C GLY A 304 6.58 1.70 -9.39
N PHE A 305 7.35 1.56 -10.46
CA PHE A 305 7.68 0.27 -11.04
C PHE A 305 8.52 -0.59 -10.09
N PHE A 306 9.64 -0.05 -9.59
CA PHE A 306 10.57 -0.80 -8.73
C PHE A 306 10.02 -1.00 -7.31
N TYR A 307 9.19 -0.09 -6.79
CA TYR A 307 8.38 -0.31 -5.60
C TYR A 307 7.53 -1.58 -5.71
N SER A 308 6.81 -1.72 -6.82
CA SER A 308 5.92 -2.87 -7.03
C SER A 308 6.69 -4.18 -7.16
N LEU A 309 7.85 -4.17 -7.84
CA LEU A 309 8.75 -5.32 -7.88
C LEU A 309 9.26 -5.71 -6.48
N ALA A 310 9.62 -4.73 -5.65
CA ALA A 310 10.12 -4.96 -4.29
C ALA A 310 9.05 -5.59 -3.38
N LEU A 311 7.81 -5.12 -3.47
CA LEU A 311 6.69 -5.71 -2.73
C LEU A 311 6.37 -7.12 -3.22
N THR A 312 6.28 -7.33 -4.53
CA THR A 312 6.07 -8.65 -5.12
C THR A 312 7.16 -9.62 -4.66
N TYR A 313 8.43 -9.19 -4.67
CA TYR A 313 9.55 -9.98 -4.14
C TYR A 313 9.37 -10.34 -2.68
N SER A 314 8.94 -9.41 -1.84
CA SER A 314 8.75 -9.64 -0.40
C SER A 314 7.71 -10.73 -0.14
N PHE A 315 6.54 -10.67 -0.79
CA PHE A 315 5.48 -11.66 -0.62
C PHE A 315 5.80 -13.00 -1.29
N HIS A 316 6.44 -12.98 -2.46
CA HIS A 316 6.87 -14.20 -3.14
C HIS A 316 7.91 -14.97 -2.30
N THR A 317 8.85 -14.26 -1.68
CA THR A 317 9.88 -14.86 -0.83
C THR A 317 9.29 -15.56 0.40
N ILE A 318 8.19 -15.04 0.95
CA ILE A 318 7.44 -15.71 2.02
C ILE A 318 6.86 -17.03 1.50
N ALA A 319 6.19 -16.98 0.34
CA ALA A 319 5.56 -18.17 -0.26
C ALA A 319 6.59 -19.27 -0.63
N GLU A 320 7.82 -18.88 -1.02
CA GLU A 320 8.89 -19.83 -1.36
C GLU A 320 9.58 -20.44 -0.14
N ARG A 321 9.74 -19.69 0.95
CA ARG A 321 10.62 -20.07 2.06
C ARG A 321 9.90 -20.48 3.34
N MET A 322 8.61 -20.15 3.46
CA MET A 322 7.84 -20.51 4.64
C MET A 322 7.04 -21.79 4.41
N PRO A 323 6.93 -22.68 5.40
CA PRO A 323 6.02 -23.80 5.36
C PRO A 323 4.57 -23.30 5.10
N SER A 324 3.80 -24.07 4.33
CA SER A 324 2.46 -23.68 3.89
C SER A 324 1.53 -23.24 5.03
N HIS A 325 1.61 -23.92 6.18
CA HIS A 325 0.83 -23.62 7.38
C HIS A 325 1.23 -22.30 8.07
N LEU A 326 2.45 -21.79 7.88
CA LEU A 326 2.95 -20.51 8.43
C LEU A 326 2.77 -19.32 7.49
N ILE A 327 2.42 -19.54 6.22
CA ILE A 327 2.26 -18.47 5.22
C ILE A 327 1.27 -17.39 5.69
N PRO A 328 0.08 -17.71 6.26
CA PRO A 328 -0.86 -16.69 6.72
C PRO A 328 -0.27 -15.79 7.81
N THR A 329 0.40 -16.38 8.80
CA THR A 329 1.05 -15.65 9.90
C THR A 329 2.21 -14.78 9.36
N ALA A 330 3.03 -15.35 8.49
CA ALA A 330 4.15 -14.64 7.87
C ALA A 330 3.67 -13.45 7.01
N THR A 331 2.60 -13.63 6.24
CA THR A 331 1.97 -12.57 5.46
C THR A 331 1.45 -11.45 6.36
N THR A 332 0.82 -11.80 7.49
CA THR A 332 0.33 -10.81 8.47
C THR A 332 1.48 -9.99 9.05
N VAL A 333 2.60 -10.60 9.43
CA VAL A 333 3.79 -9.89 9.94
C VAL A 333 4.31 -8.88 8.91
N VAL A 334 4.41 -9.28 7.64
CA VAL A 334 4.88 -8.37 6.59
C VAL A 334 3.85 -7.27 6.29
N LEU A 335 2.56 -7.56 6.30
CA LEU A 335 1.50 -6.55 6.17
C LEU A 335 1.53 -5.53 7.31
N LEU A 336 1.81 -5.95 8.55
CA LEU A 336 2.01 -5.03 9.67
C LEU A 336 3.21 -4.11 9.42
N GLY A 337 4.34 -4.67 8.93
CA GLY A 337 5.50 -3.88 8.52
C GLY A 337 5.19 -2.87 7.42
N CYS A 338 4.44 -3.30 6.40
CA CYS A 338 3.96 -2.45 5.30
C CYS A 338 3.13 -1.27 5.81
N ASN A 339 2.13 -1.54 6.66
CA ASN A 339 1.27 -0.49 7.21
C ASN A 339 2.02 0.42 8.20
N LEU A 340 2.98 -0.13 8.96
CA LEU A 340 3.84 0.69 9.81
C LEU A 340 4.68 1.65 8.97
N GLY A 341 5.29 1.18 7.88
CA GLY A 341 6.00 2.03 6.92
C GLY A 341 5.11 3.13 6.35
N GLY A 342 3.89 2.77 5.90
CA GLY A 342 2.89 3.73 5.43
C GLY A 342 2.51 4.76 6.51
N GLY A 343 2.24 4.32 7.74
CA GLY A 343 1.86 5.18 8.86
C GLY A 343 2.95 6.15 9.30
N LEU A 344 4.21 5.69 9.27
CA LEU A 344 5.37 6.52 9.66
C LEU A 344 5.79 7.52 8.59
N THR A 345 5.20 7.52 7.41
CA THR A 345 5.54 8.39 6.28
C THR A 345 5.56 9.88 6.65
N ALA A 346 4.52 10.36 7.36
CA ALA A 346 4.45 11.78 7.72
C ALA A 346 5.55 12.18 8.73
N LEU A 347 5.86 11.29 9.68
CA LEU A 347 6.95 11.51 10.63
C LEU A 347 8.29 11.56 9.90
N ALA A 348 8.53 10.62 8.99
CA ALA A 348 9.74 10.58 8.19
C ALA A 348 9.88 11.84 7.32
N LEU A 349 8.82 12.26 6.64
CA LEU A 349 8.80 13.50 5.86
C LEU A 349 9.13 14.72 6.73
N GLN A 350 8.53 14.82 7.92
CA GLN A 350 8.80 15.92 8.85
C GLN A 350 10.26 15.96 9.27
N LEU A 351 10.83 14.83 9.69
CA LEU A 351 12.23 14.72 10.12
C LEU A 351 13.20 15.03 8.97
N LEU A 352 12.98 14.45 7.80
CA LEU A 352 13.88 14.63 6.66
C LEU A 352 13.79 16.04 6.08
N THR A 353 12.62 16.68 6.08
CA THR A 353 12.47 18.08 5.67
C THR A 353 13.19 19.04 6.63
N ALA A 354 13.24 18.71 7.92
CA ALA A 354 14.02 19.49 8.90
C ALA A 354 15.54 19.38 8.67
N LEU A 355 16.01 18.21 8.17
CA LEU A 355 17.44 17.98 7.86
C LEU A 355 17.86 18.60 6.53
N ALA A 356 16.98 18.60 5.52
CA ALA A 356 17.25 19.10 4.19
C ALA A 356 16.07 19.93 3.69
N PRO A 357 16.09 21.25 3.87
CA PRO A 357 15.03 22.13 3.39
C PRO A 357 15.06 22.23 1.87
N GLY A 358 13.88 22.19 1.25
CA GLY A 358 13.71 22.31 -0.19
C GLY A 358 12.65 21.36 -0.73
N PRO A 359 11.99 21.69 -1.86
CA PRO A 359 10.86 20.94 -2.36
C PRO A 359 11.21 19.48 -2.69
N THR A 360 12.37 19.23 -3.30
CA THR A 360 12.84 17.91 -3.74
C THR A 360 13.90 17.29 -2.81
N ALA A 361 14.43 18.03 -1.82
CA ALA A 361 15.56 17.60 -0.99
C ALA A 361 15.33 16.29 -0.25
N VAL A 362 14.09 16.04 0.20
CA VAL A 362 13.70 14.79 0.85
C VAL A 362 13.94 13.57 -0.06
N PHE A 363 13.75 13.71 -1.37
CA PHE A 363 13.99 12.61 -2.32
C PHE A 363 15.49 12.28 -2.43
N GLY A 364 16.37 13.28 -2.29
CA GLY A 364 17.82 13.06 -2.22
C GLY A 364 18.22 12.25 -1.00
N LEU A 365 17.64 12.55 0.18
CA LEU A 365 17.87 11.77 1.39
C LEU A 365 17.33 10.33 1.25
N TYR A 366 16.15 10.16 0.67
CA TYR A 366 15.62 8.81 0.38
C TYR A 366 16.49 8.06 -0.63
N SER A 367 17.05 8.74 -1.64
CA SER A 367 18.01 8.12 -2.55
C SER A 367 19.22 7.60 -1.79
N LEU A 368 19.85 8.41 -0.93
CA LEU A 368 20.99 7.98 -0.11
C LEU A 368 20.65 6.78 0.78
N LEU A 369 19.52 6.82 1.49
CA LEU A 369 19.09 5.73 2.36
C LEU A 369 18.83 4.44 1.57
N THR A 370 18.20 4.53 0.40
CA THR A 370 17.87 3.37 -0.42
C THR A 370 19.10 2.78 -1.10
N LEU A 371 20.02 3.63 -1.59
CA LEU A 371 21.30 3.20 -2.14
C LEU A 371 22.18 2.56 -1.05
N GLY A 372 22.18 3.13 0.16
CA GLY A 372 22.84 2.54 1.33
C GLY A 372 22.27 1.16 1.67
N MET A 373 20.95 1.01 1.65
CA MET A 373 20.29 -0.29 1.84
C MET A 373 20.69 -1.28 0.72
N ALA A 374 20.73 -0.86 -0.53
CA ALA A 374 21.18 -1.70 -1.65
C ALA A 374 22.63 -2.15 -1.46
N ALA A 375 23.52 -1.28 -0.99
CA ALA A 375 24.90 -1.61 -0.67
C ALA A 375 25.00 -2.65 0.47
N ILE A 376 24.22 -2.48 1.55
CA ILE A 376 24.17 -3.43 2.66
C ILE A 376 23.69 -4.82 2.16
N LEU A 377 22.65 -4.85 1.34
CA LEU A 377 22.13 -6.08 0.75
C LEU A 377 23.17 -6.76 -0.16
N PHE A 378 23.92 -5.98 -0.92
CA PHE A 378 25.00 -6.47 -1.77
C PHE A 378 26.15 -7.08 -0.94
N LEU A 379 26.60 -6.38 0.11
CA LEU A 379 27.62 -6.89 1.02
C LEU A 379 27.18 -8.19 1.73
N ALA A 380 25.92 -8.23 2.17
CA ALA A 380 25.35 -9.44 2.77
C ALA A 380 25.33 -10.62 1.78
N LEU A 381 25.08 -10.35 0.50
CA LEU A 381 25.10 -11.36 -0.56
C LEU A 381 26.53 -11.88 -0.82
N LEU A 382 27.52 -10.99 -0.86
CA LEU A 382 28.94 -11.37 -1.01
C LEU A 382 29.43 -12.21 0.19
N TYR A 383 29.07 -11.81 1.42
CA TYR A 383 29.41 -12.56 2.63
C TYR A 383 28.85 -14.00 2.61
N ARG A 384 27.57 -14.17 2.21
CA ARG A 384 26.94 -15.49 2.08
C ARG A 384 27.62 -16.34 1.00
N LYS A 385 28.04 -15.71 -0.11
CA LYS A 385 28.77 -16.42 -1.18
C LYS A 385 30.14 -16.89 -0.68
N LYS A 386 30.86 -16.06 0.06
CA LYS A 386 32.16 -16.41 0.64
C LYS A 386 32.05 -17.58 1.62
N LYS A 387 31.05 -17.55 2.53
CA LYS A 387 30.83 -18.63 3.51
C LYS A 387 30.43 -19.98 2.86
N ARG A 388 29.84 -19.97 1.68
CA ARG A 388 29.55 -21.21 0.91
C ARG A 388 30.78 -21.79 0.20
N PHE A 389 31.85 -21.01 0.06
CA PHE A 389 33.12 -21.40 -0.61
C PHE A 389 34.28 -21.54 0.36
N ASP A 390 34.04 -21.58 1.69
CA ASP A 390 35.13 -21.80 2.64
C ASP A 390 35.47 -23.30 2.69
N PRO A 391 36.68 -23.71 2.20
CA PRO A 391 37.07 -25.11 2.18
C PRO A 391 37.31 -25.72 3.58
N SER A 392 37.32 -24.89 4.64
CA SER A 392 37.55 -25.35 6.02
C SER A 392 36.35 -26.08 6.63
N ASP A 393 35.17 -26.05 6.01
CA ASP A 393 33.99 -26.83 6.41
C ASP A 393 33.98 -28.26 5.79
N LEU A 394 35.07 -28.66 5.10
CA LEU A 394 35.25 -29.98 4.45
C LEU A 394 36.35 -30.83 5.10
N ILE A 395 36.88 -30.45 6.29
CA ILE A 395 37.85 -31.25 7.06
C ILE A 395 37.25 -31.69 8.39
#